data_37450a7088893611422fe7ac426110db
#
_entry.id   37450a7088893611422fe7ac426110db
#
_cell.length_a   1.000
_cell.length_b   1.000
_cell.length_c   1.000
_cell.angle_alpha   90.00
_cell.angle_beta   90.00
_cell.angle_gamma   90.00
#
_symmetry.space_group_name_H-M   'P 1'
#
loop_
_entity.id
_entity.type
_entity.pdbx_description
1 polymer ?
#
loop_
_entity_poly.entity_id
_entity_poly.type
_entity_poly.pdbx_seq_one_letter_code
_entity_poly.pdbx_strand_id
1 'polypeptide(L)'
;MDIVVTNRPVDADVRATVSALFVHPIKSCAGVALSEAQLMDTGLDLDRAWMVVDAAGRFVTQRELPRMALVRPQIRTLEVVLRAPGMLALHLGLNEVEKPTRVQVWKDEVAAWDMGDVAAQWFSDFLGVPGLRLARFDPEVTRLASKH
;
A
#
# COMPACT_ATOMS: atom_id res chain seq x y z
N MET A 1 9.17 10.25 14.82
CA MET A 1 10.05 9.82 15.94
C MET A 1 11.27 9.17 15.31
N ASP A 2 12.41 9.83 15.40
CA ASP A 2 13.66 9.25 14.95
C ASP A 2 14.04 8.13 15.90
N ILE A 3 14.16 6.90 15.41
CA ILE A 3 14.70 5.81 16.20
C ILE A 3 16.21 6.06 16.31
N VAL A 4 16.63 6.75 17.33
CA VAL A 4 18.02 6.77 17.74
C VAL A 4 18.31 5.42 18.35
N VAL A 5 18.90 4.52 17.56
CA VAL A 5 19.47 3.28 18.09
C VAL A 5 20.68 3.70 18.96
N THR A 6 20.45 3.94 20.23
CA THR A 6 21.54 4.09 21.19
C THR A 6 22.23 2.73 21.25
N ASN A 7 23.49 2.70 20.83
CA ASN A 7 24.34 1.54 20.83
C ASN A 7 24.74 1.19 22.29
N ARG A 8 23.77 0.71 23.09
CA ARG A 8 24.08 0.02 24.35
C ARG A 8 24.37 -1.42 24.00
N PRO A 9 25.47 -2.00 24.47
CA PRO A 9 25.67 -3.42 24.37
C PRO A 9 24.59 -4.12 25.18
N VAL A 10 23.52 -4.51 24.53
CA VAL A 10 22.56 -5.43 25.09
C VAL A 10 23.21 -6.80 24.91
N ASP A 11 23.28 -7.55 26.00
CA ASP A 11 23.65 -8.95 25.99
C ASP A 11 22.50 -9.69 25.23
N ALA A 12 22.66 -9.79 23.92
CA ALA A 12 21.64 -10.34 23.04
C ALA A 12 22.16 -11.66 22.47
N ASP A 13 21.35 -12.69 22.61
CA ASP A 13 21.64 -14.03 22.08
C ASP A 13 21.70 -14.06 20.55
N VAL A 14 21.08 -13.09 19.90
CA VAL A 14 21.04 -12.95 18.45
C VAL A 14 21.28 -11.49 18.03
N ARG A 15 22.14 -11.30 17.04
CA ARG A 15 22.36 -10.00 16.38
C ARG A 15 21.94 -10.10 14.92
N ALA A 16 21.21 -9.09 14.45
CA ALA A 16 20.81 -8.99 13.06
C ALA A 16 21.06 -7.57 12.54
N THR A 17 21.34 -7.47 11.24
CA THR A 17 21.49 -6.19 10.56
C THR A 17 20.46 -6.11 9.44
N VAL A 18 19.77 -4.99 9.33
CA VAL A 18 18.89 -4.74 8.20
C VAL A 18 19.75 -4.50 6.96
N SER A 19 19.66 -5.38 5.97
CA SER A 19 20.42 -5.30 4.73
C SER A 19 19.69 -4.54 3.62
N ALA A 20 18.36 -4.48 3.67
CA ALA A 20 17.54 -3.75 2.72
C ALA A 20 16.19 -3.39 3.34
N LEU A 21 15.63 -2.24 2.94
CA LEU A 21 14.31 -1.77 3.32
C LEU A 21 13.44 -1.63 2.07
N PHE A 22 12.22 -2.15 2.15
CA PHE A 22 11.23 -1.99 1.11
C PHE A 22 9.88 -1.62 1.72
N VAL A 23 9.16 -0.72 1.06
CA VAL A 23 7.73 -0.50 1.30
C VAL A 23 6.94 -0.86 0.05
N HIS A 24 5.73 -1.33 0.25
CA HIS A 24 4.79 -1.62 -0.82
C HIS A 24 3.59 -0.70 -0.66
N PRO A 25 3.58 0.49 -1.26
CA PRO A 25 2.50 1.45 -1.06
C PRO A 25 1.14 0.89 -1.43
N ILE A 26 1.09 0.07 -2.47
CA ILE A 26 -0.13 -0.59 -2.91
C ILE A 26 0.01 -2.09 -2.71
N LYS A 27 -0.92 -2.67 -1.98
CA LYS A 27 -0.96 -4.12 -1.72
C LYS A 27 -0.86 -4.89 -3.04
N SER A 28 0.04 -5.86 -3.10
CA SER A 28 0.31 -6.74 -4.25
C SER A 28 0.96 -6.08 -5.47
N CYS A 29 1.28 -4.80 -5.43
CA CYS A 29 2.09 -4.13 -6.44
C CYS A 29 3.59 -4.20 -6.09
N ALA A 30 4.46 -3.70 -6.96
CA ALA A 30 5.89 -3.73 -6.73
C ALA A 30 6.29 -2.90 -5.50
N GLY A 31 7.38 -3.30 -4.86
CA GLY A 31 7.96 -2.57 -3.74
C GLY A 31 8.83 -1.39 -4.18
N VAL A 32 9.07 -0.49 -3.24
CA VAL A 32 10.00 0.63 -3.37
C VAL A 32 11.13 0.42 -2.39
N ALA A 33 12.38 0.39 -2.91
CA ALA A 33 13.57 0.31 -2.08
C ALA A 33 13.84 1.66 -1.41
N LEU A 34 14.10 1.66 -0.12
CA LEU A 34 14.38 2.85 0.67
C LEU A 34 15.71 2.71 1.41
N SER A 35 16.44 3.82 1.57
CA SER A 35 17.61 3.89 2.44
C SER A 35 17.22 4.08 3.90
N GLU A 36 16.07 4.71 4.14
CA GLU A 36 15.48 4.97 5.46
C GLU A 36 13.96 4.95 5.35
N ALA A 37 13.30 4.61 6.44
CA ALA A 37 11.84 4.59 6.54
C ALA A 37 11.40 5.02 7.93
N GLN A 38 10.32 5.79 7.99
CA GLN A 38 9.71 6.17 9.25
C GLN A 38 8.84 5.03 9.77
N LEU A 39 9.02 4.68 11.04
CA LEU A 39 8.18 3.70 11.72
C LEU A 39 7.01 4.41 12.39
N MET A 40 5.81 4.05 11.97
CA MET A 40 4.53 4.52 12.50
C MET A 40 3.90 3.43 13.37
N ASP A 41 2.83 3.75 14.07
CA ASP A 41 2.08 2.76 14.87
C ASP A 41 1.51 1.62 14.01
N THR A 42 1.28 1.87 12.74
CA THR A 42 0.73 0.90 11.77
C THR A 42 1.79 0.15 10.97
N GLY A 43 3.07 0.41 11.20
CA GLY A 43 4.20 -0.13 10.45
C GLY A 43 5.02 0.95 9.76
N LEU A 44 5.73 0.62 8.71
CA LEU A 44 6.47 1.61 7.93
C LEU A 44 5.51 2.58 7.22
N ASP A 45 5.86 3.86 7.23
CA ASP A 45 5.04 4.87 6.57
C ASP A 45 4.78 4.53 5.10
N LEU A 46 3.55 4.73 4.66
CA LEU A 46 3.02 4.40 3.33
C LEU A 46 3.02 2.89 2.98
N ASP A 47 3.44 1.99 3.85
CA ASP A 47 3.40 0.57 3.54
C ASP A 47 1.95 0.06 3.54
N ARG A 48 1.51 -0.52 2.41
CA ARG A 48 0.14 -0.99 2.15
C ARG A 48 -0.94 0.08 2.44
N ALA A 49 -0.64 1.35 2.15
CA ALA A 49 -1.58 2.45 2.33
C ALA A 49 -2.79 2.34 1.38
N TRP A 50 -2.60 1.75 0.20
CA TRP A 50 -3.66 1.52 -0.79
C TRP A 50 -3.85 0.05 -1.12
N MET A 51 -5.04 -0.26 -1.60
CA MET A 51 -5.44 -1.60 -1.99
C MET A 51 -6.39 -1.55 -3.19
N VAL A 52 -6.19 -2.45 -4.15
CA VAL A 52 -7.15 -2.66 -5.25
C VAL A 52 -8.24 -3.60 -4.78
N VAL A 53 -9.48 -3.24 -5.04
CA VAL A 53 -10.66 -4.04 -4.70
C VAL A 53 -11.50 -4.31 -5.95
N ASP A 54 -12.27 -5.40 -5.90
CA ASP A 54 -13.25 -5.72 -6.93
C ASP A 54 -14.55 -4.90 -6.76
N ALA A 55 -15.52 -5.11 -7.65
CA ALA A 55 -16.81 -4.41 -7.60
C ALA A 55 -17.61 -4.70 -6.32
N ALA A 56 -17.32 -5.79 -5.61
CA ALA A 56 -17.94 -6.13 -4.33
C ALA A 56 -17.17 -5.56 -3.11
N GLY A 57 -16.09 -4.80 -3.35
CA GLY A 57 -15.24 -4.24 -2.30
C GLY A 57 -14.25 -5.22 -1.69
N ARG A 58 -14.05 -6.41 -2.28
CA ARG A 58 -13.07 -7.40 -1.82
C ARG A 58 -11.72 -7.11 -2.44
N PHE A 59 -10.65 -7.26 -1.65
CA PHE A 59 -9.31 -7.07 -2.15
C PHE A 59 -8.94 -8.11 -3.23
N VAL A 60 -8.16 -7.66 -4.21
CA VAL A 60 -7.53 -8.53 -5.19
C VAL A 60 -6.03 -8.58 -4.96
N THR A 61 -5.41 -9.69 -5.37
CA THR A 61 -3.99 -9.93 -5.15
C THR A 61 -3.27 -10.32 -6.42
N GLN A 62 -1.95 -10.23 -6.41
CA GLN A 62 -1.12 -10.71 -7.53
C GLN A 62 -1.22 -12.24 -7.76
N ARG A 63 -1.76 -13.00 -6.80
CA ARG A 63 -2.04 -14.43 -7.01
C ARG A 63 -3.15 -14.64 -8.02
N GLU A 64 -4.14 -13.75 -8.02
CA GLU A 64 -5.27 -13.75 -8.95
C GLU A 64 -4.96 -12.97 -10.21
N LEU A 65 -4.28 -11.83 -10.06
CA LEU A 65 -3.92 -10.89 -11.13
C LEU A 65 -2.41 -10.65 -11.13
N PRO A 66 -1.59 -11.57 -11.70
CA PRO A 66 -0.12 -11.50 -11.63
C PRO A 66 0.47 -10.20 -12.19
N ARG A 67 -0.20 -9.54 -13.11
CA ARG A 67 0.22 -8.25 -13.68
C ARG A 67 0.31 -7.14 -12.64
N MET A 68 -0.33 -7.27 -11.46
CA MET A 68 -0.18 -6.31 -10.37
C MET A 68 1.30 -6.12 -9.98
N ALA A 69 2.12 -7.15 -10.05
CA ALA A 69 3.54 -7.07 -9.75
C ALA A 69 4.32 -6.14 -10.70
N LEU A 70 3.76 -5.80 -11.86
CA LEU A 70 4.36 -4.87 -12.84
C LEU A 70 4.01 -3.41 -12.55
N VAL A 71 3.08 -3.12 -11.67
CA VAL A 71 2.76 -1.76 -11.22
C VAL A 71 3.87 -1.29 -10.28
N ARG A 72 4.59 -0.26 -10.67
CA ARG A 72 5.76 0.27 -9.98
C ARG A 72 5.45 1.62 -9.35
N PRO A 73 5.31 1.71 -8.03
CA PRO A 73 5.18 2.96 -7.31
C PRO A 73 6.51 3.72 -7.26
N GLN A 74 6.41 5.04 -7.33
CA GLN A 74 7.48 5.97 -7.01
C GLN A 74 6.97 6.96 -5.98
N ILE A 75 7.58 6.98 -4.80
CA ILE A 75 7.19 7.89 -3.72
C ILE A 75 7.85 9.25 -3.94
N ARG A 76 7.04 10.30 -3.92
CA ARG A 76 7.46 11.70 -3.97
C ARG A 76 6.94 12.43 -2.73
N THR A 77 7.34 13.68 -2.55
CA THR A 77 7.00 14.49 -1.36
C THR A 77 5.50 14.56 -1.08
N LEU A 78 4.67 14.76 -2.11
CA LEU A 78 3.23 14.97 -1.96
C LEU A 78 2.37 13.96 -2.73
N GLU A 79 2.99 13.02 -3.40
CA GLU A 79 2.29 12.05 -4.23
C GLU A 79 3.02 10.72 -4.34
N VAL A 80 2.28 9.68 -4.71
CA VAL A 80 2.85 8.44 -5.23
C VAL A 80 2.48 8.35 -6.71
N VAL A 81 3.47 8.15 -7.56
CA VAL A 81 3.28 7.99 -9.00
C VAL A 81 3.36 6.52 -9.35
N LEU A 82 2.34 5.99 -9.99
CA LEU A 82 2.30 4.61 -10.46
C LEU A 82 2.65 4.56 -11.95
N ARG A 83 3.53 3.62 -12.28
CA ARG A 83 3.89 3.32 -13.67
C ARG A 83 3.66 1.85 -13.94
N ALA A 84 3.21 1.55 -15.14
CA ALA A 84 3.04 0.19 -15.62
C ALA A 84 3.26 0.14 -17.14
N PRO A 85 3.67 -1.03 -17.71
CA PRO A 85 3.90 -1.14 -19.15
C PRO A 85 2.69 -0.75 -19.98
N GLY A 86 2.88 0.15 -20.94
CA GLY A 86 1.82 0.60 -21.87
C GLY A 86 0.81 1.58 -21.27
N MET A 87 0.99 1.99 -20.02
CA MET A 87 0.08 2.93 -19.33
C MET A 87 0.70 4.31 -19.16
N LEU A 88 -0.12 5.33 -19.21
CA LEU A 88 0.24 6.66 -18.71
C LEU A 88 0.46 6.58 -17.20
N ALA A 89 1.32 7.43 -16.66
CA ALA A 89 1.53 7.48 -15.22
C ALA A 89 0.26 7.90 -14.49
N LEU A 90 -0.05 7.23 -13.39
CA LEU A 90 -1.13 7.61 -12.48
C LEU A 90 -0.54 8.33 -11.27
N HIS A 91 -1.05 9.51 -10.98
CA HIS A 91 -0.63 10.33 -9.84
C HIS A 91 -1.66 10.21 -8.71
N LEU A 92 -1.19 9.82 -7.54
CA LEU A 92 -2.01 9.69 -6.32
C LEU A 92 -1.50 10.70 -5.29
N GLY A 93 -2.24 11.76 -5.06
CA GLY A 93 -1.91 12.75 -4.02
C GLY A 93 -2.01 12.11 -2.63
N LEU A 94 -1.02 12.38 -1.77
CA LEU A 94 -1.00 11.80 -0.42
C LEU A 94 -2.15 12.27 0.46
N ASN A 95 -2.68 13.46 0.19
CA ASN A 95 -3.80 14.06 0.93
C ASN A 95 -5.11 14.04 0.13
N GLU A 96 -5.13 13.39 -1.02
CA GLU A 96 -6.31 13.33 -1.88
C GLU A 96 -7.06 12.03 -1.64
N VAL A 97 -8.37 12.18 -1.40
CA VAL A 97 -9.34 11.09 -1.33
C VAL A 97 -10.65 11.60 -1.91
N GLU A 98 -11.47 10.76 -2.51
CA GLU A 98 -12.73 11.23 -3.08
C GLU A 98 -13.92 10.99 -2.16
N LYS A 99 -14.17 9.75 -1.77
CA LYS A 99 -15.34 9.44 -0.95
C LYS A 99 -15.08 8.27 -0.01
N PRO A 100 -15.75 8.26 1.15
CA PRO A 100 -15.68 7.11 2.05
C PRO A 100 -16.28 5.88 1.39
N THR A 101 -15.67 4.74 1.68
CA THR A 101 -16.13 3.43 1.23
C THR A 101 -15.85 2.37 2.29
N ARG A 102 -16.34 1.17 2.08
CA ARG A 102 -16.01 0.02 2.92
C ARG A 102 -15.43 -1.08 2.04
N VAL A 103 -14.38 -1.71 2.53
CA VAL A 103 -13.67 -2.76 1.82
C VAL A 103 -13.56 -4.00 2.70
N GLN A 104 -13.53 -5.16 2.06
CA GLN A 104 -13.34 -6.42 2.76
C GLN A 104 -11.89 -6.87 2.66
N VAL A 105 -11.25 -7.05 3.80
CA VAL A 105 -9.89 -7.57 3.94
C VAL A 105 -9.97 -8.85 4.76
N TRP A 106 -9.78 -9.98 4.11
CA TRP A 106 -10.00 -11.31 4.69
C TRP A 106 -11.44 -11.44 5.22
N LYS A 107 -11.60 -11.55 6.54
CA LYS A 107 -12.89 -11.67 7.21
C LYS A 107 -13.43 -10.34 7.73
N ASP A 108 -12.62 -9.28 7.64
CA ASP A 108 -12.94 -7.98 8.22
C ASP A 108 -13.49 -7.03 7.17
N GLU A 109 -14.52 -6.28 7.55
CA GLU A 109 -14.97 -5.11 6.80
C GLU A 109 -14.31 -3.87 7.40
N VAL A 110 -13.60 -3.11 6.57
CA VAL A 110 -12.76 -1.99 6.99
C VAL A 110 -13.21 -0.71 6.29
N ALA A 111 -13.31 0.38 7.05
CA ALA A 111 -13.53 1.70 6.49
C ALA A 111 -12.28 2.13 5.67
N ALA A 112 -12.52 2.68 4.51
CA ALA A 112 -11.50 3.15 3.60
C ALA A 112 -11.98 4.35 2.79
N TRP A 113 -11.13 4.91 1.98
CA TRP A 113 -11.43 6.00 1.07
C TRP A 113 -11.27 5.51 -0.37
N ASP A 114 -12.29 5.73 -1.19
CA ASP A 114 -12.21 5.49 -2.62
C ASP A 114 -11.37 6.59 -3.28
N MET A 115 -10.45 6.21 -4.15
CA MET A 115 -9.52 7.13 -4.80
C MET A 115 -10.03 7.68 -6.13
N GLY A 116 -11.25 7.36 -6.51
CA GLY A 116 -11.93 7.94 -7.66
C GLY A 116 -11.88 7.12 -8.94
N ASP A 117 -12.60 7.64 -9.94
CA ASP A 117 -12.86 6.92 -11.19
C ASP A 117 -11.61 6.83 -12.09
N VAL A 118 -10.73 7.82 -12.07
CA VAL A 118 -9.48 7.79 -12.86
C VAL A 118 -8.58 6.64 -12.41
N ALA A 119 -8.36 6.51 -11.11
CA ALA A 119 -7.57 5.41 -10.55
C ALA A 119 -8.24 4.06 -10.82
N ALA A 120 -9.56 3.98 -10.65
CA ALA A 120 -10.34 2.79 -10.91
C ALA A 120 -10.20 2.33 -12.37
N GLN A 121 -10.35 3.25 -13.31
CA GLN A 121 -10.21 2.95 -14.74
C GLN A 121 -8.79 2.53 -15.10
N TRP A 122 -7.80 3.21 -14.54
CA TRP A 122 -6.39 2.87 -14.78
C TRP A 122 -6.07 1.41 -14.39
N PHE A 123 -6.49 0.98 -13.21
CA PHE A 123 -6.28 -0.40 -12.77
C PHE A 123 -7.10 -1.40 -13.58
N SER A 124 -8.35 -1.07 -13.89
CA SER A 124 -9.23 -1.94 -14.70
C SER A 124 -8.66 -2.14 -16.09
N ASP A 125 -8.15 -1.10 -16.73
CA ASP A 125 -7.55 -1.18 -18.06
C ASP A 125 -6.24 -1.99 -18.03
N PHE A 126 -5.36 -1.69 -17.09
CA PHE A 126 -4.07 -2.38 -17.02
C PHE A 126 -4.21 -3.86 -16.66
N LEU A 127 -5.09 -4.20 -15.74
CA LEU A 127 -5.28 -5.56 -15.27
C LEU A 127 -6.28 -6.36 -16.14
N GLY A 128 -7.00 -5.69 -17.02
CA GLY A 128 -7.98 -6.32 -17.90
C GLY A 128 -9.23 -6.86 -17.19
N VAL A 129 -9.57 -6.27 -16.04
CA VAL A 129 -10.73 -6.66 -15.23
C VAL A 129 -11.59 -5.43 -15.01
N PRO A 130 -12.87 -5.43 -15.45
CA PRO A 130 -13.77 -4.29 -15.25
C PRO A 130 -14.16 -4.17 -13.78
N GLY A 131 -14.48 -2.93 -13.36
CA GLY A 131 -15.05 -2.66 -12.05
C GLY A 131 -14.06 -2.67 -10.89
N LEU A 132 -12.75 -2.67 -11.16
CA LEU A 132 -11.75 -2.51 -10.09
C LEU A 132 -11.75 -1.08 -9.57
N ARG A 133 -11.49 -0.95 -8.27
CA ARG A 133 -11.33 0.34 -7.62
C ARG A 133 -10.08 0.35 -6.77
N LEU A 134 -9.52 1.54 -6.54
CA LEU A 134 -8.42 1.74 -5.62
C LEU A 134 -8.95 2.36 -4.32
N ALA A 135 -8.67 1.74 -3.20
CA ALA A 135 -9.06 2.20 -1.88
C ALA A 135 -7.82 2.54 -1.04
N ARG A 136 -7.91 3.62 -0.29
CA ARG A 136 -6.92 4.02 0.71
C ARG A 136 -7.43 3.70 2.10
N PHE A 137 -6.61 3.04 2.91
CA PHE A 137 -6.93 2.83 4.31
C PHE A 137 -6.94 4.15 5.07
N ASP A 138 -7.92 4.30 5.95
CA ASP A 138 -7.98 5.44 6.86
C ASP A 138 -6.94 5.23 7.98
N PRO A 139 -5.91 6.09 8.09
CA PRO A 139 -4.89 5.95 9.12
C PRO A 139 -5.43 6.15 10.55
N GLU A 140 -6.60 6.76 10.70
CA GLU A 140 -7.26 6.95 11.99
C GLU A 140 -8.02 5.70 12.47
N VAL A 141 -8.27 4.73 11.58
CA VAL A 141 -8.94 3.48 11.93
C VAL A 141 -7.92 2.43 12.35
N THR A 142 -7.94 2.09 13.62
CA THR A 142 -7.09 1.04 14.17
C THR A 142 -7.64 -0.33 13.76
N ARG A 143 -6.81 -1.10 13.04
CA ARG A 143 -7.07 -2.51 12.78
C ARG A 143 -6.09 -3.35 13.59
N LEU A 144 -6.62 -4.15 14.50
CA LEU A 144 -5.80 -5.15 15.20
C LEU A 144 -5.54 -6.33 14.26
N ALA A 145 -4.29 -6.78 14.19
CA ALA A 145 -3.96 -8.00 13.47
C ALA A 145 -4.72 -9.16 14.11
N SER A 146 -5.36 -9.99 13.28
CA SER A 146 -6.01 -11.20 13.76
C SER A 146 -4.96 -12.10 14.41
N LYS A 147 -5.21 -12.47 15.66
CA LYS A 147 -4.40 -13.51 16.33
C LYS A 147 -4.67 -14.84 15.62
N HIS A 148 -3.65 -15.41 15.05
CA HIS A 148 -3.64 -16.79 14.59
C HIS A 148 -3.27 -17.73 15.74
#